data_7e6cc4d666ccbd623d7b070a5a32d485
#
_entry.id   7e6cc4d666ccbd623d7b070a5a32d485
#
_cell.length_a   1.000
_cell.length_b   1.000
_cell.length_c   1.000
_cell.angle_alpha   90.00
_cell.angle_beta   90.00
_cell.angle_gamma   90.00
#
_symmetry.space_group_name_H-M   'P 1'
#
loop_
_entity.id
_entity.type
_entity.pdbx_description
1 polymer ?
#
loop_
_entity_poly.entity_id
_entity_poly.type
_entity_poly.pdbx_seq_one_letter_code
_entity_poly.pdbx_strand_id
1 'polypeptide(L)'
;MLPKIYLFIEDFIPSELNLLNKNVSIIFRNYEKKISNSVILALKNYCKSKKRDLYLANDIKRSLKYKLNGVYIPSFNWKLNFNTFSLPKNFIFLGSAHNQHEVNIKETQGCSVIFLAPTFKVKKKKNYLGVTKFNLLTLNRKSKFIALGGINEFTIKRVGLLRSVGYAGISWIKKNGLKNIRPFLNN
;
A
#
# COMPACT_ATOMS: atom_id res chain seq x y z
N MET A 1 4.15 16.36 -7.91
CA MET A 1 4.00 14.88 -8.10
C MET A 1 2.69 14.47 -7.46
N LEU A 2 1.78 13.80 -8.19
CA LEU A 2 0.50 13.34 -7.62
C LEU A 2 0.74 12.36 -6.46
N PRO A 3 -0.05 12.40 -5.38
CA PRO A 3 0.10 11.47 -4.27
C PRO A 3 -0.13 10.04 -4.75
N LYS A 4 0.70 9.10 -4.28
CA LYS A 4 0.52 7.68 -4.57
C LYS A 4 -0.67 7.14 -3.78
N ILE A 5 -1.59 6.51 -4.50
CA ILE A 5 -2.80 5.95 -3.91
C ILE A 5 -2.74 4.44 -4.07
N TYR A 6 -2.98 3.71 -2.97
CA TYR A 6 -2.98 2.26 -2.96
C TYR A 6 -4.31 1.72 -2.46
N LEU A 7 -4.85 0.75 -3.18
CA LEU A 7 -6.03 0.01 -2.77
C LEU A 7 -5.65 -1.42 -2.41
N PHE A 8 -6.01 -1.85 -1.21
CA PHE A 8 -5.97 -3.25 -0.83
C PHE A 8 -7.25 -3.95 -1.28
N ILE A 9 -7.10 -5.06 -1.96
CA ILE A 9 -8.20 -5.93 -2.37
C ILE A 9 -7.96 -7.35 -1.88
N GLU A 10 -9.02 -8.07 -1.56
CA GLU A 10 -9.00 -9.47 -1.14
C GLU A 10 -9.51 -10.40 -2.23
N ASP A 11 -10.35 -9.86 -3.13
CA ASP A 11 -10.87 -10.56 -4.29
C ASP A 11 -10.73 -9.71 -5.55
N PHE A 12 -10.64 -10.35 -6.71
CA PHE A 12 -10.59 -9.67 -8.00
C PHE A 12 -12.00 -9.52 -8.58
N ILE A 13 -12.57 -8.34 -8.47
CA ILE A 13 -13.89 -7.98 -9.02
C ILE A 13 -13.69 -6.84 -10.02
N PRO A 14 -13.64 -7.12 -11.35
CA PRO A 14 -13.36 -6.11 -12.37
C PRO A 14 -14.31 -4.91 -12.35
N SER A 15 -15.59 -5.14 -12.08
CA SER A 15 -16.60 -4.07 -12.04
C SER A 15 -16.30 -3.02 -10.95
N GLU A 16 -15.85 -3.44 -9.76
CA GLU A 16 -15.44 -2.52 -8.69
C GLU A 16 -14.16 -1.73 -9.08
N LEU A 17 -13.19 -2.40 -9.70
CA LEU A 17 -11.92 -1.79 -10.07
C LEU A 17 -12.05 -0.82 -11.25
N ASN A 18 -13.06 -0.98 -12.11
CA ASN A 18 -13.34 -0.06 -13.21
C ASN A 18 -13.80 1.33 -12.74
N LEU A 19 -14.37 1.41 -11.53
CA LEU A 19 -14.81 2.67 -10.93
C LEU A 19 -13.64 3.50 -10.37
N LEU A 20 -12.44 2.92 -10.29
CA LEU A 20 -11.28 3.58 -9.72
C LEU A 20 -10.60 4.51 -10.73
N ASN A 21 -10.05 5.62 -10.22
CA ASN A 21 -9.20 6.52 -11.00
C ASN A 21 -7.92 5.82 -11.48
N LYS A 22 -7.33 6.28 -12.62
CA LYS A 22 -6.16 5.66 -13.26
C LYS A 22 -4.92 5.55 -12.35
N ASN A 23 -4.75 6.46 -11.38
CA ASN A 23 -3.55 6.58 -10.56
C ASN A 23 -3.55 5.70 -9.29
N VAL A 24 -4.38 4.67 -9.22
CA VAL A 24 -4.46 3.76 -8.07
C VAL A 24 -3.67 2.49 -8.33
N SER A 25 -2.68 2.23 -7.49
CA SER A 25 -1.95 0.96 -7.44
C SER A 25 -2.72 -0.07 -6.62
N ILE A 26 -2.65 -1.32 -7.02
CA ILE A 26 -3.39 -2.43 -6.40
C ILE A 26 -2.46 -3.28 -5.54
N ILE A 27 -2.87 -3.55 -4.30
CA ILE A 27 -2.22 -4.55 -3.43
C ILE A 27 -3.22 -5.70 -3.24
N PHE A 28 -2.93 -6.84 -3.85
CA PHE A 28 -3.75 -8.03 -3.73
C PHE A 28 -3.36 -8.81 -2.48
N ARG A 29 -4.23 -8.82 -1.48
CA ARG A 29 -3.99 -9.36 -0.15
C ARG A 29 -5.17 -10.20 0.32
N ASN A 30 -5.03 -11.51 0.24
CA ASN A 30 -5.96 -12.44 0.86
C ASN A 30 -5.15 -13.45 1.68
N TYR A 31 -5.35 -13.47 3.00
CA TYR A 31 -4.66 -14.39 3.91
C TYR A 31 -5.52 -15.59 4.30
N GLU A 32 -6.82 -15.53 4.03
CA GLU A 32 -7.77 -16.58 4.39
C GLU A 32 -7.88 -17.64 3.31
N LYS A 33 -7.78 -17.23 2.05
CA LYS A 33 -7.93 -18.11 0.89
C LYS A 33 -6.63 -18.25 0.11
N LYS A 34 -6.33 -19.46 -0.34
CA LYS A 34 -5.22 -19.68 -1.27
C LYS A 34 -5.57 -19.06 -2.64
N ILE A 35 -4.86 -18.01 -2.99
CA ILE A 35 -5.03 -17.33 -4.28
C ILE A 35 -4.56 -18.25 -5.41
N SER A 36 -5.41 -18.54 -6.39
CA SER A 36 -5.04 -19.32 -7.56
C SER A 36 -4.15 -18.53 -8.54
N ASN A 37 -3.35 -19.24 -9.31
CA ASN A 37 -2.49 -18.62 -10.32
C ASN A 37 -3.30 -17.94 -11.43
N SER A 38 -4.45 -18.49 -11.79
CA SER A 38 -5.36 -17.94 -12.79
C SER A 38 -5.88 -16.55 -12.37
N VAL A 39 -6.26 -16.38 -11.10
CA VAL A 39 -6.69 -15.09 -10.57
C VAL A 39 -5.56 -14.05 -10.60
N ILE A 40 -4.33 -14.45 -10.25
CA ILE A 40 -3.17 -13.52 -10.31
C ILE A 40 -2.93 -13.08 -11.76
N LEU A 41 -2.98 -14.01 -12.73
CA LEU A 41 -2.80 -13.70 -14.14
C LEU A 41 -3.90 -12.79 -14.69
N ALA A 42 -5.16 -13.09 -14.36
CA ALA A 42 -6.30 -12.27 -14.75
C ALA A 42 -6.17 -10.84 -14.20
N LEU A 43 -5.85 -10.69 -12.91
CA LEU A 43 -5.63 -9.39 -12.28
C LEU A 43 -4.41 -8.66 -12.88
N LYS A 44 -3.31 -9.37 -13.17
CA LYS A 44 -2.15 -8.79 -13.86
C LYS A 44 -2.53 -8.22 -15.22
N ASN A 45 -3.24 -9.00 -16.05
CA ASN A 45 -3.67 -8.55 -17.38
C ASN A 45 -4.59 -7.33 -17.28
N TYR A 46 -5.52 -7.34 -16.33
CA TYR A 46 -6.37 -6.19 -16.02
C TYR A 46 -5.53 -4.97 -15.62
N CYS A 47 -4.62 -5.09 -14.66
CA CYS A 47 -3.78 -3.98 -14.23
C CYS A 47 -2.93 -3.43 -15.37
N LYS A 48 -2.36 -4.30 -16.22
CA LYS A 48 -1.59 -3.90 -17.40
C LYS A 48 -2.44 -3.09 -18.39
N SER A 49 -3.67 -3.53 -18.71
CA SER A 49 -4.58 -2.81 -19.61
C SER A 49 -5.00 -1.44 -19.07
N LYS A 50 -5.07 -1.30 -17.75
CA LYS A 50 -5.41 -0.03 -17.06
C LYS A 50 -4.19 0.81 -16.65
N LYS A 51 -2.97 0.39 -17.01
CA LYS A 51 -1.70 1.03 -16.62
C LYS A 51 -1.58 1.24 -15.09
N ARG A 52 -1.93 0.19 -14.32
CA ARG A 52 -1.86 0.17 -12.85
C ARG A 52 -0.73 -0.71 -12.37
N ASP A 53 -0.05 -0.29 -11.29
CA ASP A 53 0.88 -1.16 -10.60
C ASP A 53 0.13 -2.23 -9.80
N LEU A 54 0.69 -3.44 -9.79
CA LEU A 54 0.17 -4.57 -9.04
C LEU A 54 1.24 -5.15 -8.11
N TYR A 55 0.86 -5.32 -6.85
CA TYR A 55 1.68 -5.92 -5.80
C TYR A 55 0.93 -7.09 -5.18
N LEU A 56 1.62 -8.20 -4.97
CA LEU A 56 1.07 -9.37 -4.28
C LEU A 56 1.54 -9.37 -2.83
N ALA A 57 0.63 -9.63 -1.90
CA ALA A 57 0.97 -9.63 -0.49
C ALA A 57 1.68 -10.92 -0.07
N ASN A 58 2.84 -10.77 0.57
CA ASN A 58 3.60 -11.82 1.25
C ASN A 58 4.04 -12.99 0.35
N ASP A 59 4.11 -12.79 -0.97
CA ASP A 59 4.49 -13.83 -1.92
C ASP A 59 5.47 -13.31 -2.99
N ILE A 60 6.73 -13.26 -2.62
CA ILE A 60 7.80 -12.77 -3.50
C ILE A 60 8.02 -13.71 -4.70
N LYS A 61 7.92 -15.05 -4.48
CA LYS A 61 8.16 -16.03 -5.54
C LYS A 61 7.19 -15.86 -6.70
N ARG A 62 5.87 -15.75 -6.40
CA ARG A 62 4.85 -15.53 -7.43
C ARG A 62 4.91 -14.11 -7.99
N SER A 63 5.26 -13.10 -7.19
CA SER A 63 5.47 -11.74 -7.68
C SER A 63 6.55 -11.68 -8.75
N LEU A 64 7.68 -12.38 -8.54
CA LEU A 64 8.77 -12.49 -9.52
C LEU A 64 8.36 -13.34 -10.72
N LYS A 65 7.81 -14.55 -10.48
CA LYS A 65 7.34 -15.45 -11.54
C LYS A 65 6.41 -14.77 -12.53
N TYR A 66 5.47 -13.99 -12.03
CA TYR A 66 4.49 -13.27 -12.86
C TYR A 66 4.95 -11.86 -13.27
N LYS A 67 6.19 -11.48 -12.99
CA LYS A 67 6.75 -10.15 -13.35
C LYS A 67 5.81 -9.02 -12.93
N LEU A 68 5.39 -9.03 -11.65
CA LEU A 68 4.60 -7.96 -11.06
C LEU A 68 5.50 -6.77 -10.71
N ASN A 69 4.92 -5.61 -10.39
CA ASN A 69 5.68 -4.40 -10.02
C ASN A 69 6.45 -4.53 -8.70
N GLY A 70 6.06 -5.50 -7.85
CA GLY A 70 6.72 -5.75 -6.59
C GLY A 70 5.92 -6.66 -5.67
N VAL A 71 6.30 -6.62 -4.40
CA VAL A 71 5.68 -7.39 -3.33
C VAL A 71 5.33 -6.48 -2.15
N TYR A 72 4.21 -6.77 -1.47
CA TYR A 72 3.85 -6.15 -0.21
C TYR A 72 4.17 -7.10 0.95
N ILE A 73 4.99 -6.62 1.90
CA ILE A 73 5.45 -7.37 3.08
C ILE A 73 4.68 -6.86 4.30
N PRO A 74 3.78 -7.68 4.90
CA PRO A 74 3.00 -7.27 6.05
C PRO A 74 3.87 -7.09 7.30
N SER A 75 3.35 -6.36 8.29
CA SER A 75 4.06 -6.05 9.54
C SER A 75 4.50 -7.30 10.30
N PHE A 76 3.69 -8.36 10.29
CA PHE A 76 3.99 -9.62 10.96
C PHE A 76 5.07 -10.47 10.27
N ASN A 77 5.47 -10.16 9.04
CA ASN A 77 6.58 -10.87 8.38
C ASN A 77 7.91 -10.22 8.74
N TRP A 78 8.72 -10.89 9.54
CA TRP A 78 10.01 -10.43 10.07
C TRP A 78 11.21 -11.10 9.40
N LYS A 79 11.00 -11.87 8.32
CA LYS A 79 12.08 -12.55 7.60
C LYS A 79 13.00 -11.53 6.92
N LEU A 80 14.32 -11.66 7.12
CA LEU A 80 15.31 -10.72 6.59
C LEU A 80 16.02 -11.20 5.30
N ASN A 81 15.78 -12.43 4.88
CA ASN A 81 16.52 -13.09 3.80
C ASN A 81 15.96 -12.84 2.40
N PHE A 82 15.46 -11.63 2.12
CA PHE A 82 15.00 -11.28 0.77
C PHE A 82 16.15 -11.03 -0.23
N ASN A 83 17.37 -10.83 0.25
CA ASN A 83 18.58 -10.63 -0.58
C ASN A 83 18.98 -11.87 -1.38
N THR A 84 18.39 -13.04 -1.12
CA THR A 84 18.64 -14.28 -1.86
C THR A 84 17.98 -14.33 -3.23
N PHE A 85 17.10 -13.37 -3.54
CA PHE A 85 16.42 -13.33 -4.82
C PHE A 85 17.15 -12.42 -5.82
N SER A 86 17.31 -12.88 -7.06
CA SER A 86 17.68 -12.01 -8.17
C SER A 86 16.49 -11.12 -8.53
N LEU A 87 16.61 -9.82 -8.20
CA LEU A 87 15.51 -8.86 -8.33
C LEU A 87 15.63 -8.06 -9.62
N PRO A 88 14.53 -7.89 -10.39
CA PRO A 88 14.51 -6.92 -11.48
C PRO A 88 14.77 -5.49 -10.98
N LYS A 89 15.45 -4.67 -11.78
CA LYS A 89 15.84 -3.29 -11.42
C LYS A 89 14.70 -2.42 -10.86
N ASN A 90 13.48 -2.64 -11.36
CA ASN A 90 12.30 -1.85 -10.97
C ASN A 90 11.37 -2.59 -10.00
N PHE A 91 11.81 -3.68 -9.38
CA PHE A 91 11.01 -4.44 -8.44
C PHE A 91 10.97 -3.74 -7.08
N ILE A 92 9.76 -3.45 -6.59
CA ILE A 92 9.56 -2.63 -5.40
C ILE A 92 9.11 -3.49 -4.21
N PHE A 93 9.79 -3.35 -3.08
CA PHE A 93 9.32 -3.84 -1.79
C PHE A 93 8.49 -2.77 -1.10
N LEU A 94 7.22 -3.07 -0.88
CA LEU A 94 6.31 -2.31 -0.05
C LEU A 94 6.24 -3.00 1.32
N GLY A 95 6.27 -2.25 2.42
CA GLY A 95 6.15 -2.80 3.76
C GLY A 95 5.02 -2.17 4.54
N SER A 96 4.56 -2.78 5.64
CA SER A 96 3.72 -2.09 6.62
C SER A 96 4.30 -2.17 8.02
N ALA A 97 4.04 -1.11 8.81
CA ALA A 97 4.52 -0.98 10.18
C ALA A 97 3.52 -0.21 11.05
N HIS A 98 3.56 -0.48 12.37
CA HIS A 98 2.72 0.17 13.36
C HIS A 98 3.52 1.02 14.36
N ASN A 99 4.83 0.81 14.43
CA ASN A 99 5.73 1.44 15.39
C ASN A 99 7.15 1.53 14.83
N GLN A 100 8.05 2.16 15.60
CA GLN A 100 9.45 2.38 15.25
C GLN A 100 10.22 1.08 14.97
N HIS A 101 10.04 0.05 15.79
CA HIS A 101 10.73 -1.22 15.65
C HIS A 101 10.37 -1.89 14.32
N GLU A 102 9.07 -1.95 13.99
CA GLU A 102 8.60 -2.52 12.73
C GLU A 102 9.10 -1.70 11.52
N VAL A 103 9.19 -0.36 11.63
CA VAL A 103 9.80 0.47 10.57
C VAL A 103 11.24 0.05 10.32
N ASN A 104 12.04 -0.11 11.37
CA ASN A 104 13.44 -0.54 11.25
C ASN A 104 13.54 -1.90 10.53
N ILE A 105 12.70 -2.86 10.92
CA ILE A 105 12.66 -4.18 10.26
C ILE A 105 12.32 -4.03 8.77
N LYS A 106 11.32 -3.21 8.41
CA LYS A 106 10.93 -3.00 7.01
C LYS A 106 12.05 -2.34 6.20
N GLU A 107 12.77 -1.40 6.77
CA GLU A 107 13.94 -0.80 6.13
C GLU A 107 15.07 -1.83 5.91
N THR A 108 15.35 -2.67 6.91
CA THR A 108 16.31 -3.79 6.79
C THR A 108 15.86 -4.82 5.74
N GLN A 109 14.56 -5.05 5.58
CA GLN A 109 13.98 -5.89 4.52
C GLN A 109 14.09 -5.26 3.11
N GLY A 110 14.60 -4.02 3.00
CA GLY A 110 14.73 -3.32 1.72
C GLY A 110 13.43 -2.66 1.25
N CYS A 111 12.44 -2.47 2.13
CA CYS A 111 11.21 -1.78 1.76
C CYS A 111 11.49 -0.30 1.46
N SER A 112 11.32 0.11 0.20
CA SER A 112 11.47 1.50 -0.21
C SER A 112 10.23 2.36 0.08
N VAL A 113 9.09 1.71 0.34
CA VAL A 113 7.83 2.35 0.71
C VAL A 113 7.20 1.61 1.89
N ILE A 114 6.86 2.34 2.96
CA ILE A 114 6.31 1.76 4.19
C ILE A 114 4.96 2.40 4.51
N PHE A 115 3.95 1.54 4.70
CA PHE A 115 2.60 1.93 5.11
C PHE A 115 2.55 1.99 6.64
N LEU A 116 2.32 3.18 7.21
CA LEU A 116 2.13 3.34 8.64
C LEU A 116 0.65 3.27 9.01
N ALA A 117 0.31 2.34 9.93
CA ALA A 117 -1.08 2.02 10.29
C ALA A 117 -1.25 1.75 11.79
N PRO A 118 -2.42 2.12 12.37
CA PRO A 118 -3.40 3.00 11.77
C PRO A 118 -2.98 4.47 11.91
N THR A 119 -3.07 5.22 10.82
CA THR A 119 -2.72 6.65 10.84
C THR A 119 -3.75 7.46 11.62
N PHE A 120 -5.04 7.21 11.39
CA PHE A 120 -6.15 7.84 12.10
C PHE A 120 -7.02 6.78 12.78
N LYS A 121 -7.96 7.22 13.62
CA LYS A 121 -8.85 6.35 14.39
C LYS A 121 -9.62 5.38 13.47
N VAL A 122 -9.62 4.11 13.82
CA VAL A 122 -10.39 3.03 13.18
C VAL A 122 -11.26 2.31 14.21
N LYS A 123 -12.42 1.82 13.80
CA LYS A 123 -13.39 1.18 14.74
C LYS A 123 -12.79 0.03 15.57
N LYS A 124 -11.89 -0.76 14.96
CA LYS A 124 -11.33 -1.98 15.57
C LYS A 124 -10.08 -1.77 16.44
N LYS A 125 -9.50 -0.56 16.49
CA LYS A 125 -8.26 -0.29 17.24
C LYS A 125 -8.43 0.98 18.08
N LYS A 126 -8.09 0.89 19.38
CA LYS A 126 -8.11 2.06 20.28
C LYS A 126 -7.01 3.06 19.94
N ASN A 127 -5.81 2.58 19.60
CA ASN A 127 -4.63 3.40 19.37
C ASN A 127 -4.43 3.71 17.88
N TYR A 128 -4.03 4.93 17.58
CA TYR A 128 -3.64 5.41 16.26
C TYR A 128 -2.50 6.44 16.37
N LEU A 129 -1.81 6.69 15.27
CA LEU A 129 -0.61 7.56 15.27
C LEU A 129 -0.97 9.04 15.37
N GLY A 130 -1.94 9.50 14.63
CA GLY A 130 -2.20 10.92 14.42
C GLY A 130 -1.07 11.60 13.62
N VAL A 131 -1.15 12.92 13.44
CA VAL A 131 -0.18 13.67 12.64
C VAL A 131 1.19 13.68 13.30
N THR A 132 1.26 14.02 14.58
CA THR A 132 2.54 14.19 15.30
C THR A 132 3.35 12.90 15.33
N LYS A 133 2.77 11.79 15.80
CA LYS A 133 3.50 10.50 15.88
C LYS A 133 3.88 9.99 14.50
N PHE A 134 2.99 10.15 13.49
CA PHE A 134 3.32 9.78 12.12
C PHE A 134 4.56 10.53 11.64
N ASN A 135 4.58 11.86 11.78
CA ASN A 135 5.68 12.70 11.31
C ASN A 135 6.99 12.41 12.05
N LEU A 136 6.93 12.14 13.36
CA LEU A 136 8.12 11.75 14.14
C LEU A 136 8.69 10.40 13.66
N LEU A 137 7.84 9.40 13.38
CA LEU A 137 8.28 8.08 12.90
C LEU A 137 8.92 8.15 11.50
N THR A 138 8.56 9.15 10.71
CA THR A 138 9.05 9.32 9.33
C THR A 138 10.25 10.25 9.21
N LEU A 139 10.63 10.91 10.31
CA LEU A 139 11.73 11.87 10.33
C LEU A 139 13.07 11.17 10.10
N ASN A 140 13.91 11.74 9.21
CA ASN A 140 15.26 11.25 8.89
C ASN A 140 15.31 9.79 8.43
N ARG A 141 14.28 9.33 7.69
CA ARG A 141 14.20 7.99 7.12
C ARG A 141 14.54 7.95 5.63
N LYS A 142 15.12 6.83 5.19
CA LYS A 142 15.41 6.58 3.77
C LYS A 142 14.17 6.17 2.99
N SER A 143 13.26 5.43 3.64
CA SER A 143 12.01 4.96 3.04
C SER A 143 11.00 6.08 2.85
N LYS A 144 10.14 5.94 1.84
CA LYS A 144 8.95 6.77 1.65
C LYS A 144 7.78 6.20 2.44
N PHE A 145 6.91 7.08 2.95
CA PHE A 145 5.82 6.65 3.81
C PHE A 145 4.45 6.89 3.19
N ILE A 146 3.53 5.98 3.45
CA ILE A 146 2.13 6.01 3.02
C ILE A 146 1.24 5.97 4.26
N ALA A 147 0.27 6.86 4.34
CA ALA A 147 -0.74 6.84 5.39
C ALA A 147 -1.74 5.70 5.15
N LEU A 148 -1.95 4.84 6.16
CA LEU A 148 -2.91 3.73 6.07
C LEU A 148 -3.77 3.66 7.33
N GLY A 149 -5.08 3.45 7.14
CA GLY A 149 -6.04 3.26 8.22
C GLY A 149 -6.66 4.55 8.75
N GLY A 150 -7.99 4.54 8.86
CA GLY A 150 -8.80 5.66 9.33
C GLY A 150 -8.92 6.82 8.35
N ILE A 151 -8.60 6.61 7.08
CA ILE A 151 -8.74 7.61 6.01
C ILE A 151 -10.17 7.57 5.48
N ASN A 152 -10.85 8.71 5.55
CA ASN A 152 -12.22 8.93 5.11
C ASN A 152 -12.43 10.42 4.77
N GLU A 153 -13.65 10.83 4.47
CA GLU A 153 -14.01 12.21 4.11
C GLU A 153 -13.62 13.27 5.17
N PHE A 154 -13.63 12.90 6.46
CA PHE A 154 -13.29 13.82 7.55
C PHE A 154 -11.77 13.92 7.79
N THR A 155 -11.03 12.84 7.48
CA THR A 155 -9.60 12.76 7.77
C THR A 155 -8.71 12.99 6.56
N ILE A 156 -9.26 12.91 5.34
CA ILE A 156 -8.47 13.04 4.09
C ILE A 156 -7.70 14.38 4.00
N LYS A 157 -8.30 15.48 4.44
CA LYS A 157 -7.64 16.79 4.47
C LYS A 157 -6.41 16.79 5.38
N ARG A 158 -6.43 15.99 6.46
CA ARG A 158 -5.31 15.88 7.42
C ARG A 158 -4.13 15.06 6.87
N VAL A 159 -4.33 14.30 5.79
CA VAL A 159 -3.23 13.59 5.12
C VAL A 159 -2.21 14.57 4.55
N GLY A 160 -2.62 15.77 4.14
CA GLY A 160 -1.73 16.83 3.69
C GLY A 160 -0.76 17.35 4.76
N LEU A 161 -1.06 17.12 6.05
CA LEU A 161 -0.18 17.48 7.17
C LEU A 161 0.87 16.41 7.49
N LEU A 162 0.79 15.25 6.83
CA LEU A 162 1.68 14.11 7.06
C LEU A 162 2.92 14.20 6.16
N ARG A 163 4.05 13.79 6.69
CA ARG A 163 5.26 13.50 5.89
C ARG A 163 5.07 12.19 5.10
N SER A 164 4.03 12.13 4.28
CA SER A 164 3.69 10.97 3.46
C SER A 164 3.70 11.33 1.97
N VAL A 165 4.04 10.38 1.11
CA VAL A 165 3.97 10.54 -0.34
C VAL A 165 2.63 10.09 -0.91
N GLY A 166 1.69 9.69 -0.07
CA GLY A 166 0.36 9.25 -0.47
C GLY A 166 -0.39 8.53 0.65
N TYR A 167 -1.44 7.84 0.29
CA TYR A 167 -2.30 7.14 1.23
C TYR A 167 -2.85 5.84 0.65
N ALA A 168 -3.36 4.98 1.55
CA ALA A 168 -3.95 3.72 1.21
C ALA A 168 -5.24 3.47 1.99
N GLY A 169 -6.13 2.69 1.42
CA GLY A 169 -7.38 2.32 2.06
C GLY A 169 -8.00 1.08 1.46
N ILE A 170 -9.08 0.61 2.08
CA ILE A 170 -9.90 -0.52 1.62
C ILE A 170 -11.28 0.00 1.26
N SER A 171 -12.08 0.39 2.26
CA SER A 171 -13.50 0.66 2.10
C SER A 171 -13.80 2.03 1.50
N TRP A 172 -13.10 3.07 1.95
CA TRP A 172 -13.39 4.43 1.52
C TRP A 172 -13.01 4.68 0.06
N ILE A 173 -11.87 4.14 -0.39
CA ILE A 173 -11.44 4.22 -1.78
C ILE A 173 -12.41 3.48 -2.70
N LYS A 174 -12.94 2.32 -2.27
CA LYS A 174 -13.97 1.59 -3.02
C LYS A 174 -15.28 2.35 -3.14
N LYS A 175 -15.78 2.95 -2.03
CA LYS A 175 -17.09 3.61 -1.99
C LYS A 175 -17.15 4.93 -2.76
N ASN A 176 -16.10 5.72 -2.74
CA ASN A 176 -16.13 7.10 -3.24
C ASN A 176 -15.47 7.27 -4.61
N GLY A 177 -14.97 6.16 -5.21
CA GLY A 177 -14.44 6.16 -6.58
C GLY A 177 -13.69 7.41 -6.94
N LEU A 178 -12.77 7.88 -6.11
CA LEU A 178 -11.88 9.05 -6.29
C LEU A 178 -12.45 10.28 -7.04
N LYS A 179 -13.78 10.40 -7.19
CA LYS A 179 -14.41 11.49 -7.94
C LYS A 179 -14.11 12.89 -7.38
N ASN A 180 -13.67 13.00 -6.11
CA ASN A 180 -13.50 14.27 -5.41
C ASN A 180 -12.19 14.42 -4.62
N ILE A 181 -11.09 13.78 -5.05
CA ILE A 181 -9.81 14.01 -4.38
C ILE A 181 -8.96 14.98 -5.20
N ARG A 182 -9.36 16.23 -5.25
CA ARG A 182 -8.55 17.38 -5.63
C ARG A 182 -8.24 18.32 -4.45
N PRO A 183 -7.82 17.89 -3.26
CA PRO A 183 -7.41 18.85 -2.24
C PRO A 183 -5.88 19.01 -2.12
N PHE A 184 -5.07 18.33 -2.94
CA PHE A 184 -3.61 18.33 -2.78
C PHE A 184 -2.84 18.96 -3.94
N LEU A 185 -3.52 19.72 -4.79
CA LEU A 185 -2.88 20.31 -5.98
C LEU A 185 -2.65 21.82 -5.89
N ASN A 186 -2.81 22.43 -4.73
CA ASN A 186 -2.43 23.83 -4.49
C ASN A 186 -1.43 23.87 -3.36
N ASN A 187 -0.16 23.73 -3.68
CA ASN A 187 1.01 24.48 -3.22
C ASN A 187 2.23 24.03 -4.01
#